data_c9d89e5b20e7dbe516c8fcbc01dacb76
#
_entry.id   c9d89e5b20e7dbe516c8fcbc01dacb76
#
_cell.length_a   1.000
_cell.length_b   1.000
_cell.length_c   1.000
_cell.angle_alpha   90.00
_cell.angle_beta   90.00
_cell.angle_gamma   90.00
#
_symmetry.space_group_name_H-M   'P 1'
#
loop_
_entity.id
_entity.type
_entity.pdbx_description
1 polymer ?
#
loop_
_entity_poly.entity_id
_entity_poly.type
_entity_poly.pdbx_seq_one_letter_code
_entity_poly.pdbx_strand_id
1 'polypeptide(L)'
;MSFAIAIDGPAAAGKGTISKAVAAHFGFAHLDTGLLYRAVGAKVLDGVDPIEAARSLVAEDLENDALRTADVAQAASRIAVIGEVRAALVDFQRAFARRAGGAVLDGRDIGTVICPDAEAKLFVTASAEVRAARRHAELLGRGAEATLQEVLADVKERDARDAGR
;
A
#
# COMPACT_ATOMS: atom_id res chain seq x y z
N MET A 1 -22.55 -9.33 -6.48
CA MET A 1 -21.94 -10.16 -5.43
C MET A 1 -20.58 -9.59 -5.10
N SER A 2 -20.24 -9.47 -3.83
CA SER A 2 -18.92 -9.03 -3.40
C SER A 2 -18.07 -10.21 -2.92
N PHE A 3 -16.78 -10.13 -3.14
CA PHE A 3 -15.81 -11.12 -2.66
C PHE A 3 -14.50 -10.38 -2.43
N ALA A 4 -13.95 -10.46 -1.23
CA ALA A 4 -12.71 -9.76 -0.90
C ALA A 4 -11.58 -10.75 -0.66
N ILE A 5 -10.44 -10.47 -1.27
CA ILE A 5 -9.19 -11.19 -1.05
C ILE A 5 -8.20 -10.22 -0.41
N ALA A 6 -7.76 -10.53 0.79
CA ALA A 6 -6.75 -9.75 1.50
C ALA A 6 -5.38 -10.40 1.30
N ILE A 7 -4.41 -9.62 0.83
CA ILE A 7 -3.04 -10.10 0.61
C ILE A 7 -2.09 -9.22 1.42
N ASP A 8 -1.57 -9.77 2.49
CA ASP A 8 -0.69 -9.06 3.41
C ASP A 8 0.75 -9.57 3.29
N GLY A 9 1.68 -8.79 3.76
CA GLY A 9 3.08 -9.17 3.78
C GLY A 9 3.99 -7.96 3.95
N PRO A 10 5.28 -8.22 4.26
CA PRO A 10 6.24 -7.14 4.42
C PRO A 10 6.60 -6.48 3.09
N ALA A 11 7.30 -5.36 3.17
CA ALA A 11 7.76 -4.62 2.01
C ALA A 11 8.63 -5.50 1.09
N ALA A 12 8.47 -5.34 -0.22
CA ALA A 12 9.25 -6.03 -1.26
C ALA A 12 9.17 -7.57 -1.21
N ALA A 13 8.12 -8.14 -0.62
CA ALA A 13 7.90 -9.59 -0.60
C ALA A 13 7.32 -10.14 -1.92
N GLY A 14 6.93 -9.26 -2.84
CA GLY A 14 6.29 -9.64 -4.11
C GLY A 14 4.77 -9.63 -4.06
N LYS A 15 4.17 -9.13 -2.99
CA LYS A 15 2.71 -9.15 -2.84
C LYS A 15 1.98 -8.32 -3.91
N GLY A 16 2.57 -7.22 -4.37
CA GLY A 16 1.98 -6.41 -5.44
C GLY A 16 1.86 -7.17 -6.76
N THR A 17 2.89 -7.92 -7.13
CA THR A 17 2.89 -8.77 -8.34
C THR A 17 1.85 -9.88 -8.20
N ILE A 18 1.81 -10.55 -7.06
CA ILE A 18 0.84 -11.62 -6.78
C ILE A 18 -0.58 -11.07 -6.79
N SER A 19 -0.80 -9.93 -6.14
CA SER A 19 -2.12 -9.31 -6.03
C SER A 19 -2.69 -8.93 -7.39
N LYS A 20 -1.87 -8.35 -8.27
CA LYS A 20 -2.26 -8.01 -9.63
C LYS A 20 -2.59 -9.26 -10.44
N ALA A 21 -1.80 -10.32 -10.30
CA ALA A 21 -2.04 -11.59 -10.99
C ALA A 21 -3.34 -12.23 -10.53
N VAL A 22 -3.60 -12.25 -9.21
CA VAL A 22 -4.84 -12.80 -8.64
C VAL A 22 -6.05 -11.99 -9.12
N ALA A 23 -5.95 -10.66 -9.07
CA ALA A 23 -7.03 -9.79 -9.53
C ALA A 23 -7.35 -10.03 -11.01
N ALA A 24 -6.33 -10.10 -11.86
CA ALA A 24 -6.49 -10.36 -13.29
C ALA A 24 -7.13 -11.73 -13.55
N HIS A 25 -6.71 -12.75 -12.80
CA HIS A 25 -7.23 -14.11 -12.97
C HIS A 25 -8.74 -14.19 -12.71
N PHE A 26 -9.23 -13.53 -11.66
CA PHE A 26 -10.63 -13.57 -11.28
C PHE A 26 -11.46 -12.41 -11.86
N GLY A 27 -10.83 -11.45 -12.54
CA GLY A 27 -11.51 -10.27 -13.02
C GLY A 27 -11.92 -9.32 -11.88
N PHE A 28 -11.18 -9.30 -10.79
CA PHE A 28 -11.43 -8.44 -9.63
C PHE A 28 -10.69 -7.12 -9.75
N ALA A 29 -11.20 -6.08 -9.10
CA ALA A 29 -10.49 -4.82 -8.95
C ALA A 29 -9.33 -4.97 -7.95
N HIS A 30 -8.24 -4.25 -8.16
CA HIS A 30 -7.06 -4.30 -7.29
C HIS A 30 -6.84 -2.95 -6.61
N LEU A 31 -6.52 -2.98 -5.32
CA LEU A 31 -6.15 -1.82 -4.54
C LEU A 31 -4.80 -2.05 -3.84
N ASP A 32 -3.80 -1.24 -4.21
CA ASP A 32 -2.54 -1.14 -3.49
C ASP A 32 -2.71 -0.12 -2.36
N THR A 33 -2.93 -0.60 -1.12
CA THR A 33 -3.21 0.28 0.01
C THR A 33 -2.02 1.14 0.42
N GLY A 34 -0.81 0.76 0.02
CA GLY A 34 0.39 1.58 0.25
C GLY A 34 0.36 2.91 -0.48
N LEU A 35 -0.46 3.04 -1.52
CA LEU A 35 -0.61 4.29 -2.26
C LEU A 35 -1.63 5.26 -1.67
N LEU A 36 -2.45 4.83 -0.70
CA LEU A 36 -3.54 5.66 -0.15
C LEU A 36 -3.02 6.94 0.51
N TYR A 37 -2.07 6.81 1.42
CA TYR A 37 -1.50 7.98 2.10
C TYR A 37 -0.74 8.88 1.12
N ARG A 38 -0.11 8.31 0.11
CA ARG A 38 0.57 9.08 -0.92
C ARG A 38 -0.42 9.87 -1.78
N ALA A 39 -1.54 9.27 -2.13
CA ALA A 39 -2.59 9.97 -2.88
C ALA A 39 -3.16 11.16 -2.09
N VAL A 40 -3.41 10.96 -0.80
CA VAL A 40 -3.83 12.08 0.08
C VAL A 40 -2.72 13.13 0.18
N GLY A 41 -1.47 12.71 0.36
CA GLY A 41 -0.33 13.61 0.42
C GLY A 41 -0.17 14.46 -0.84
N ALA A 42 -0.39 13.88 -2.00
CA ALA A 42 -0.35 14.62 -3.27
C ALA A 42 -1.41 15.71 -3.32
N LYS A 43 -2.63 15.43 -2.86
CA LYS A 43 -3.68 16.44 -2.77
C LYS A 43 -3.35 17.56 -1.79
N VAL A 44 -2.72 17.22 -0.67
CA VAL A 44 -2.28 18.20 0.32
C VAL A 44 -1.22 19.13 -0.27
N LEU A 45 -0.30 18.59 -1.07
CA LEU A 45 0.69 19.42 -1.78
C LEU A 45 0.05 20.38 -2.78
N ASP A 46 -1.13 20.03 -3.31
CA ASP A 46 -1.92 20.91 -4.18
C ASP A 46 -2.80 21.89 -3.40
N GLY A 47 -2.69 21.94 -2.07
CA GLY A 47 -3.39 22.89 -1.23
C GLY A 47 -4.71 22.41 -0.64
N VAL A 48 -5.05 21.13 -0.79
CA VAL A 48 -6.28 20.56 -0.22
C VAL A 48 -6.06 20.25 1.27
N ASP A 49 -7.07 20.51 2.09
CA ASP A 49 -7.05 20.12 3.51
C ASP A 49 -6.89 18.60 3.65
N PRO A 50 -6.02 18.10 4.56
CA PRO A 50 -5.77 16.67 4.68
C PRO A 50 -7.01 15.81 4.91
N ILE A 51 -7.90 16.24 5.79
CA ILE A 51 -9.12 15.48 6.11
C ILE A 51 -10.05 15.44 4.91
N GLU A 52 -10.24 16.57 4.24
CA GLU A 52 -11.06 16.65 3.04
C GLU A 52 -10.45 15.83 1.90
N ALA A 53 -9.13 15.90 1.73
CA ALA A 53 -8.41 15.12 0.74
C ALA A 53 -8.64 13.61 0.93
N ALA A 54 -8.60 13.14 2.18
CA ALA A 54 -8.85 11.73 2.51
C ALA A 54 -10.30 11.34 2.26
N ARG A 55 -11.26 12.19 2.62
CA ARG A 55 -12.70 11.90 2.47
C ARG A 55 -13.17 11.93 1.02
N SER A 56 -12.52 12.71 0.17
CA SER A 56 -12.86 12.84 -1.25
C SER A 56 -12.04 11.92 -2.17
N LEU A 57 -11.21 11.06 -1.59
CA LEU A 57 -10.34 10.16 -2.36
C LEU A 57 -11.17 9.20 -3.23
N VAL A 58 -10.75 9.04 -4.48
CA VAL A 58 -11.32 8.06 -5.41
C VAL A 58 -10.21 7.16 -5.94
N ALA A 59 -10.59 5.99 -6.46
CA ALA A 59 -9.61 4.99 -6.91
C ALA A 59 -8.66 5.53 -8.00
N GLU A 60 -9.14 6.41 -8.87
CA GLU A 60 -8.36 7.03 -9.94
C GLU A 60 -7.22 7.92 -9.40
N ASP A 61 -7.35 8.43 -8.18
CA ASP A 61 -6.27 9.22 -7.56
C ASP A 61 -5.01 8.39 -7.30
N LEU A 62 -5.12 7.08 -7.27
CA LEU A 62 -3.99 6.16 -7.06
C LEU A 62 -3.18 5.91 -8.33
N GLU A 63 -3.68 6.32 -9.48
CA GLU A 63 -3.04 6.09 -10.79
C GLU A 63 -2.03 7.18 -11.17
N ASN A 64 -1.79 8.13 -10.29
CA ASN A 64 -0.87 9.25 -10.52
C ASN A 64 0.58 8.81 -10.32
N ASP A 65 1.41 8.92 -11.35
CA ASP A 65 2.85 8.57 -11.30
C ASP A 65 3.62 9.44 -10.29
N ALA A 66 3.17 10.66 -10.03
CA ALA A 66 3.81 11.56 -9.05
C ALA A 66 3.73 11.04 -7.61
N LEU A 67 2.93 10.02 -7.33
CA LEU A 67 2.81 9.45 -5.98
C LEU A 67 4.13 8.82 -5.49
N ARG A 68 5.05 8.54 -6.36
CA ARG A 68 6.33 7.91 -6.01
C ARG A 68 7.45 8.91 -5.75
N THR A 69 7.19 10.20 -5.82
CA THR A 69 8.20 11.24 -5.57
C THR A 69 8.51 11.37 -4.06
N ALA A 70 9.69 11.90 -3.74
CA ALA A 70 10.11 12.12 -2.37
C ALA A 70 9.19 13.13 -1.64
N ASP A 71 8.75 14.17 -2.33
CA ASP A 71 7.86 15.20 -1.74
C ASP A 71 6.51 14.59 -1.33
N VAL A 72 5.95 13.73 -2.17
CA VAL A 72 4.70 13.02 -1.86
C VAL A 72 4.90 12.06 -0.69
N ALA A 73 6.03 11.34 -0.66
CA ALA A 73 6.34 10.44 0.44
C ALA A 73 6.43 11.17 1.79
N GLN A 74 7.06 12.36 1.80
CA GLN A 74 7.14 13.18 3.01
C GLN A 74 5.76 13.70 3.44
N ALA A 75 4.95 14.17 2.49
CA ALA A 75 3.59 14.60 2.77
C ALA A 75 2.75 13.46 3.34
N ALA A 76 2.86 12.27 2.78
CA ALA A 76 2.19 11.07 3.27
C ALA A 76 2.56 10.77 4.73
N SER A 77 3.83 10.85 5.08
CA SER A 77 4.29 10.63 6.45
C SER A 77 3.71 11.63 7.43
N ARG A 78 3.64 12.90 7.02
CA ARG A 78 3.09 13.97 7.88
C ARG A 78 1.61 13.78 8.16
N ILE A 79 0.83 13.38 7.18
CA ILE A 79 -0.63 13.22 7.35
C ILE A 79 -1.02 11.90 7.98
N ALA A 80 -0.13 10.91 7.99
CA ALA A 80 -0.41 9.58 8.53
C ALA A 80 -0.67 9.58 10.03
N VAL A 81 -0.27 10.63 10.75
CA VAL A 81 -0.51 10.78 12.19
C VAL A 81 -1.89 11.40 12.50
N ILE A 82 -2.61 11.90 11.50
CA ILE A 82 -3.92 12.53 11.68
C ILE A 82 -4.98 11.43 11.76
N GLY A 83 -5.65 11.34 12.93
CA GLY A 83 -6.62 10.26 13.19
C GLY A 83 -7.79 10.25 12.20
N GLU A 84 -8.33 11.42 11.85
CA GLU A 84 -9.43 11.55 10.90
C GLU A 84 -9.03 11.11 9.48
N VAL A 85 -7.79 11.34 9.08
CA VAL A 85 -7.27 10.86 7.80
C VAL A 85 -7.23 9.32 7.79
N ARG A 86 -6.67 8.74 8.84
CA ARG A 86 -6.61 7.28 8.96
C ARG A 86 -8.00 6.65 8.95
N ALA A 87 -8.94 7.23 9.69
CA ALA A 87 -10.32 6.73 9.72
C ALA A 87 -10.98 6.77 8.34
N ALA A 88 -10.81 7.87 7.61
CA ALA A 88 -11.34 8.00 6.25
C ALA A 88 -10.74 6.98 5.29
N LEU A 89 -9.45 6.68 5.43
CA LEU A 89 -8.78 5.67 4.58
C LEU A 89 -9.18 4.25 4.95
N VAL A 90 -9.47 3.96 6.21
CA VAL A 90 -10.05 2.67 6.61
C VAL A 90 -11.42 2.49 5.96
N ASP A 91 -12.28 3.51 6.00
CA ASP A 91 -13.59 3.47 5.37
C ASP A 91 -13.49 3.27 3.85
N PHE A 92 -12.55 3.95 3.21
CA PHE A 92 -12.29 3.78 1.78
C PHE A 92 -11.91 2.33 1.45
N GLN A 93 -11.02 1.73 2.22
CA GLN A 93 -10.58 0.35 2.00
C GLN A 93 -11.73 -0.64 2.19
N ARG A 94 -12.53 -0.47 3.23
CA ARG A 94 -13.68 -1.34 3.50
C ARG A 94 -14.75 -1.24 2.43
N ALA A 95 -15.02 -0.04 1.94
CA ALA A 95 -15.96 0.16 0.84
C ALA A 95 -15.43 -0.48 -0.47
N PHE A 96 -14.14 -0.33 -0.75
CA PHE A 96 -13.52 -0.96 -1.90
C PHE A 96 -13.62 -2.48 -1.83
N ALA A 97 -13.37 -3.07 -0.65
CA ALA A 97 -13.43 -4.51 -0.43
C ALA A 97 -14.83 -5.09 -0.71
N ARG A 98 -15.87 -4.31 -0.50
CA ARG A 98 -17.26 -4.76 -0.67
C ARG A 98 -17.90 -4.31 -1.98
N ARG A 99 -17.11 -3.80 -2.91
CA ARG A 99 -17.62 -3.42 -4.23
C ARG A 99 -18.12 -4.63 -5.01
N ALA A 100 -19.11 -4.40 -5.88
CA ALA A 100 -19.60 -5.45 -6.77
C ALA A 100 -18.50 -5.92 -7.72
N GLY A 101 -18.47 -7.22 -7.99
CA GLY A 101 -17.51 -7.80 -8.92
C GLY A 101 -16.23 -8.33 -8.27
N GLY A 102 -16.04 -8.12 -6.99
CA GLY A 102 -14.87 -8.62 -6.27
C GLY A 102 -13.71 -7.63 -6.18
N ALA A 103 -12.89 -7.78 -5.16
CA ALA A 103 -11.76 -6.90 -4.89
C ALA A 103 -10.57 -7.66 -4.30
N VAL A 104 -9.37 -7.24 -4.68
CA VAL A 104 -8.11 -7.70 -4.08
C VAL A 104 -7.43 -6.47 -3.48
N LEU A 105 -7.17 -6.52 -2.17
CA LEU A 105 -6.46 -5.47 -1.45
C LEU A 105 -5.14 -6.03 -0.94
N ASP A 106 -4.04 -5.36 -1.25
CA ASP A 106 -2.75 -5.72 -0.66
C ASP A 106 -2.26 -4.65 0.30
N GLY A 107 -1.60 -5.10 1.37
CA GLY A 107 -1.11 -4.23 2.42
C GLY A 107 -0.36 -4.99 3.50
N ARG A 108 -0.56 -4.60 4.75
CA ARG A 108 0.12 -5.20 5.90
C ARG A 108 -0.79 -5.70 7.00
N ASP A 109 -2.01 -5.20 7.05
CA ASP A 109 -3.00 -5.51 8.09
C ASP A 109 -4.41 -5.63 7.51
N ILE A 110 -4.52 -5.98 6.23
CA ILE A 110 -5.81 -6.03 5.54
C ILE A 110 -6.67 -7.16 6.09
N GLY A 111 -6.14 -8.36 6.18
CA GLY A 111 -6.88 -9.53 6.66
C GLY A 111 -7.06 -9.60 8.17
N THR A 112 -6.40 -8.74 8.93
CA THR A 112 -6.45 -8.74 10.40
C THR A 112 -7.22 -7.56 10.98
N VAL A 113 -7.03 -6.37 10.43
CA VAL A 113 -7.61 -5.12 10.96
C VAL A 113 -8.64 -4.51 10.02
N ILE A 114 -8.28 -4.33 8.75
CA ILE A 114 -9.13 -3.61 7.79
C ILE A 114 -10.35 -4.45 7.39
N CYS A 115 -10.10 -5.66 6.94
CA CYS A 115 -11.12 -6.58 6.44
C CYS A 115 -10.96 -7.96 7.08
N PRO A 116 -11.20 -8.08 8.39
CA PRO A 116 -11.07 -9.39 9.06
C PRO A 116 -12.09 -10.41 8.56
N ASP A 117 -13.12 -9.96 7.86
CA ASP A 117 -14.17 -10.78 7.24
C ASP A 117 -13.92 -11.08 5.75
N ALA A 118 -12.72 -10.80 5.24
CA ALA A 118 -12.37 -11.17 3.85
C ALA A 118 -12.53 -12.67 3.63
N GLU A 119 -13.11 -13.04 2.49
CA GLU A 119 -13.39 -14.44 2.15
C GLU A 119 -12.11 -15.26 1.96
N ALA A 120 -11.03 -14.62 1.49
CA ALA A 120 -9.72 -15.24 1.38
C ALA A 120 -8.65 -14.31 1.94
N LYS A 121 -7.69 -14.90 2.64
CA LYS A 121 -6.58 -14.17 3.25
C LYS A 121 -5.28 -14.89 2.91
N LEU A 122 -4.34 -14.15 2.32
CA LEU A 122 -3.03 -14.67 1.95
C LEU A 122 -1.96 -13.84 2.65
N PHE A 123 -0.91 -14.51 3.06
CA PHE A 123 0.27 -13.83 3.60
C PHE A 123 1.47 -14.17 2.73
N VAL A 124 2.05 -13.15 2.11
CA VAL A 124 3.20 -13.30 1.20
C VAL A 124 4.45 -12.85 1.93
N THR A 125 5.44 -13.72 2.03
CA THR A 125 6.67 -13.41 2.74
C THR A 125 7.90 -13.86 1.95
N ALA A 126 9.03 -13.28 2.28
CA ALA A 126 10.35 -13.64 1.80
C ALA A 126 11.36 -13.18 2.85
N SER A 127 12.56 -13.77 2.86
CA SER A 127 13.60 -13.33 3.79
C SER A 127 13.97 -11.86 3.57
N ALA A 128 14.50 -11.21 4.60
CA ALA A 128 14.95 -9.82 4.49
C ALA A 128 16.00 -9.67 3.37
N GLU A 129 16.87 -10.65 3.21
CA GLU A 129 17.92 -10.67 2.18
C GLU A 129 17.33 -10.73 0.77
N VAL A 130 16.35 -11.60 0.53
CA VAL A 130 15.67 -11.72 -0.77
C VAL A 130 14.91 -10.44 -1.09
N ARG A 131 14.18 -9.90 -0.12
CA ARG A 131 13.43 -8.66 -0.30
C ARG A 131 14.35 -7.46 -0.58
N ALA A 132 15.48 -7.39 0.13
CA ALA A 132 16.50 -6.35 -0.11
C ALA A 132 17.09 -6.45 -1.51
N ALA A 133 17.36 -7.67 -2.00
CA ALA A 133 17.87 -7.87 -3.35
C ALA A 133 16.86 -7.40 -4.41
N ARG A 134 15.58 -7.69 -4.24
CA ARG A 134 14.50 -7.23 -5.14
C ARG A 134 14.40 -5.70 -5.14
N ARG A 135 14.38 -5.10 -3.95
CA ARG A 135 14.29 -3.66 -3.78
C ARG A 135 15.50 -2.94 -4.38
N HIS A 136 16.69 -3.49 -4.17
CA HIS A 136 17.93 -2.95 -4.72
C HIS A 136 17.90 -2.96 -6.26
N ALA A 137 17.45 -4.09 -6.85
CA ALA A 137 17.31 -4.18 -8.32
C ALA A 137 16.31 -3.16 -8.86
N GLU A 138 15.19 -2.94 -8.20
CA GLU A 138 14.21 -1.93 -8.58
C GLU A 138 14.79 -0.52 -8.54
N LEU A 139 15.53 -0.19 -7.47
CA LEU A 139 16.14 1.13 -7.30
C LEU A 139 17.20 1.37 -8.37
N LEU A 140 18.04 0.38 -8.67
CA LEU A 140 19.03 0.49 -9.75
C LEU A 140 18.35 0.67 -11.11
N GLY A 141 17.25 -0.03 -11.36
CA GLY A 141 16.48 0.10 -12.59
C GLY A 141 15.84 1.47 -12.77
N ARG A 142 15.65 2.23 -11.68
CA ARG A 142 15.15 3.61 -11.69
C ARG A 142 16.27 4.66 -11.70
N GLY A 143 17.53 4.23 -11.79
CA GLY A 143 18.67 5.13 -11.76
C GLY A 143 19.07 5.63 -10.39
N ALA A 144 18.51 5.06 -9.32
CA ALA A 144 18.88 5.44 -7.96
C ALA A 144 20.24 4.86 -7.58
N GLU A 145 21.02 5.61 -6.82
CA GLU A 145 22.28 5.17 -6.27
C GLU A 145 22.06 4.65 -4.85
N ALA A 146 22.06 3.33 -4.68
CA ALA A 146 21.90 2.70 -3.38
C ALA A 146 22.71 1.40 -3.35
N THR A 147 23.33 1.10 -2.22
CA THR A 147 24.02 -0.18 -2.03
C THR A 147 23.05 -1.23 -1.50
N LEU A 148 23.34 -2.49 -1.77
CA LEU A 148 22.55 -3.60 -1.23
C LEU A 148 22.51 -3.56 0.31
N GLN A 149 23.62 -3.19 0.95
CA GLN A 149 23.72 -3.10 2.41
C GLN A 149 22.79 -2.02 2.98
N GLU A 150 22.74 -0.86 2.34
CA GLU A 150 21.82 0.22 2.73
C GLU A 150 20.35 -0.21 2.59
N VAL A 151 20.03 -0.88 1.50
CA VAL A 151 18.67 -1.38 1.23
C VAL A 151 18.29 -2.46 2.25
N LEU A 152 19.23 -3.38 2.58
CA LEU A 152 19.00 -4.43 3.58
C LEU A 152 18.74 -3.83 4.96
N ALA A 153 19.51 -2.81 5.35
CA ALA A 153 19.31 -2.12 6.63
C ALA A 153 17.94 -1.46 6.68
N ASP A 154 17.51 -0.81 5.60
CA ASP A 154 16.19 -0.17 5.51
C ASP A 154 15.06 -1.19 5.59
N VAL A 155 15.18 -2.33 4.90
CA VAL A 155 14.19 -3.41 4.96
C VAL A 155 14.05 -3.94 6.38
N LYS A 156 15.15 -4.18 7.09
CA LYS A 156 15.13 -4.66 8.47
C LYS A 156 14.52 -3.64 9.43
N GLU A 157 14.79 -2.36 9.22
CA GLU A 157 14.19 -1.28 10.02
C GLU A 157 12.67 -1.23 9.84
N ARG A 158 12.19 -1.35 8.61
CA ARG A 158 10.76 -1.39 8.31
C ARG A 158 10.08 -2.61 8.93
N ASP A 159 10.74 -3.78 8.88
CA ASP A 159 10.23 -5.00 9.52
C ASP A 159 10.08 -4.79 11.04
N ALA A 160 11.05 -4.15 11.67
CA ALA A 160 11.01 -3.86 13.11
C ALA A 160 9.84 -2.91 13.46
N ARG A 161 9.59 -1.90 12.63
CA ARG A 161 8.45 -1.00 12.81
C ARG A 161 7.11 -1.72 12.63
N ASP A 162 7.01 -2.59 11.62
CA ASP A 162 5.80 -3.35 11.33
C ASP A 162 5.51 -4.36 12.45
N ALA A 163 6.54 -4.98 13.03
CA ALA A 163 6.39 -5.90 14.15
C ALA A 163 5.89 -5.22 15.42
N GLY A 164 6.10 -3.90 15.55
CA GLY A 164 5.63 -3.11 16.69
C GLY A 164 4.17 -2.67 16.63
N ARG A 165 3.45 -3.02 15.57
CA ARG A 165 2.05 -2.67 15.39
C ARG A 165 1.07 -3.57 16.13
#